data_4de446c48ac579eb3154478cce150896
#
_entry.id   4de446c48ac579eb3154478cce150896
#
_cell.length_a   1.000
_cell.length_b   1.000
_cell.length_c   1.000
_cell.angle_alpha   90.00
_cell.angle_beta   90.00
_cell.angle_gamma   90.00
#
_symmetry.space_group_name_H-M   'P 1'
#
loop_
_entity.id
_entity.type
_entity.pdbx_description
1 polymer ?
#
loop_
_entity_poly.entity_id
_entity_poly.type
_entity_poly.pdbx_seq_one_letter_code
_entity_poly.pdbx_strand_id
1 'polypeptide(L)'
;GRKMFPQAISDFARGTRLEKNSINALLMSSGMLLSKATMDYDYDQTLFGTFTKPYDTLAATRPIVIIDEPHRFPTAQKTWGNIQNLGGQFIIRYGATFNDDYYNLIYQLTAVDAFNQDLVKGVVAYIEEFEGAKDTSIKLVEIDTSNKKKEEAIFQVKRGKVTEKVHLLKNESLSTVDYNFGS
;
A
#
# COMPACT_ATOMS: atom_id res chain seq x y z
N GLY A 1 0.65 23.72 11.17
CA GLY A 1 0.71 22.36 11.69
C GLY A 1 1.01 22.23 13.17
N ARG A 2 2.12 22.77 13.66
CA ARG A 2 2.55 22.57 15.08
C ARG A 2 1.60 23.16 16.14
N LYS A 3 0.85 24.21 15.82
CA LYS A 3 -0.06 24.86 16.79
C LYS A 3 -1.40 24.14 16.93
N MET A 4 -1.83 23.36 15.93
CA MET A 4 -3.12 22.65 15.96
C MET A 4 -3.04 21.25 16.54
N PHE A 5 -1.85 20.64 16.57
CA PHE A 5 -1.68 19.26 16.98
C PHE A 5 -1.97 19.02 18.47
N PRO A 6 -1.45 19.83 19.42
CA PRO A 6 -1.78 19.68 20.83
C PRO A 6 -3.27 19.78 21.09
N GLN A 7 -3.96 20.69 20.38
CA GLN A 7 -5.40 20.85 20.51
C GLN A 7 -6.15 19.60 20.03
N ALA A 8 -5.76 19.04 18.89
CA ALA A 8 -6.37 17.81 18.37
C ALA A 8 -6.23 16.63 19.33
N ILE A 9 -5.06 16.48 19.97
CA ILE A 9 -4.83 15.45 21.01
C ILE A 9 -5.73 15.70 22.22
N SER A 10 -5.80 16.95 22.69
CA SER A 10 -6.64 17.33 23.83
C SER A 10 -8.12 17.07 23.54
N ASP A 11 -8.59 17.44 22.35
CA ASP A 11 -9.99 17.26 21.93
C ASP A 11 -10.32 15.77 21.80
N PHE A 12 -9.43 14.97 21.22
CA PHE A 12 -9.58 13.52 21.14
C PHE A 12 -9.66 12.89 22.55
N ALA A 13 -8.77 13.25 23.45
CA ALA A 13 -8.74 12.69 24.80
C ALA A 13 -10.00 13.08 25.60
N ARG A 14 -10.48 14.32 25.46
CA ARG A 14 -11.72 14.79 26.10
C ARG A 14 -12.95 14.10 25.51
N GLY A 15 -13.07 14.05 24.19
CA GLY A 15 -14.18 13.39 23.51
C GLY A 15 -14.29 11.92 23.91
N THR A 16 -13.19 11.21 23.96
CA THR A 16 -13.15 9.79 24.35
C THR A 16 -13.67 9.55 25.78
N ARG A 17 -13.46 10.48 26.69
CA ARG A 17 -13.89 10.35 28.10
C ARG A 17 -15.25 10.94 28.41
N LEU A 18 -15.64 12.01 27.74
CA LEU A 18 -16.83 12.81 28.12
C LEU A 18 -18.04 12.50 27.25
N GLU A 19 -17.82 12.08 26.02
CA GLU A 19 -18.90 11.83 25.05
C GLU A 19 -19.22 10.33 24.96
N LYS A 20 -20.25 9.89 25.64
CA LYS A 20 -20.61 8.47 25.73
C LYS A 20 -21.23 7.87 24.46
N ASN A 21 -21.76 8.70 23.58
CA ASN A 21 -22.50 8.26 22.39
C ASN A 21 -21.82 8.65 21.06
N SER A 22 -20.53 9.01 21.11
CA SER A 22 -19.76 9.37 19.93
C SER A 22 -18.54 8.47 19.77
N ILE A 23 -18.15 8.27 18.52
CA ILE A 23 -16.86 7.62 18.18
C ILE A 23 -15.89 8.76 17.87
N ASN A 24 -14.85 8.87 18.67
CA ASN A 24 -13.79 9.84 18.46
C ASN A 24 -12.63 9.16 17.71
N ALA A 25 -12.18 9.75 16.62
CA ALA A 25 -11.08 9.26 15.83
C ALA A 25 -10.00 10.32 15.66
N LEU A 26 -8.75 9.95 15.91
CA LEU A 26 -7.58 10.77 15.65
C LEU A 26 -6.78 10.18 14.51
N LEU A 27 -6.66 10.90 13.41
CA LEU A 27 -5.86 10.50 12.26
C LEU A 27 -4.45 11.07 12.37
N MET A 28 -3.45 10.20 12.32
CA MET A 28 -2.04 10.59 12.38
C MET A 28 -1.25 9.99 11.22
N SER A 29 -0.30 10.77 10.68
CA SER A 29 0.67 10.24 9.72
C SER A 29 1.82 9.52 10.45
N SER A 30 2.46 8.58 9.77
CA SER A 30 3.66 7.90 10.28
C SER A 30 4.79 8.89 10.65
N GLY A 31 4.98 9.93 9.84
CA GLY A 31 5.99 10.96 10.11
C GLY A 31 5.72 11.73 11.41
N MET A 32 4.44 11.96 11.75
CA MET A 32 4.06 12.60 13.00
C MET A 32 4.34 11.68 14.20
N LEU A 33 3.97 10.41 14.09
CA LEU A 33 4.23 9.39 15.10
C LEU A 33 5.73 9.23 15.40
N LEU A 34 6.58 9.37 14.37
CA LEU A 34 8.04 9.24 14.51
C LEU A 34 8.71 10.51 15.04
N SER A 35 8.04 11.63 15.03
CA SER A 35 8.60 12.91 15.44
C SER A 35 8.66 13.03 16.96
N LYS A 36 9.84 12.76 17.53
CA LYS A 36 10.08 13.01 18.95
C LYS A 36 9.79 14.45 19.34
N ALA A 37 10.17 15.40 18.48
CA ALA A 37 9.92 16.82 18.69
C ALA A 37 8.43 17.19 18.72
N THR A 38 7.54 16.26 18.37
CA THR A 38 6.09 16.44 18.39
C THR A 38 5.44 15.57 19.44
N MET A 39 5.77 14.29 19.47
CA MET A 39 5.10 13.31 20.32
C MET A 39 5.64 13.23 21.75
N ASP A 40 6.96 13.48 21.92
CA ASP A 40 7.63 13.54 23.25
C ASP A 40 7.76 14.98 23.78
N TYR A 41 7.22 15.97 23.05
CA TYR A 41 7.34 17.37 23.48
C TYR A 41 6.50 17.58 24.74
N ASP A 42 7.12 18.20 25.74
CA ASP A 42 6.48 18.58 26.98
C ASP A 42 5.90 19.98 26.84
N TYR A 43 4.57 20.06 26.75
CA TYR A 43 3.89 21.34 26.56
C TYR A 43 3.73 22.05 27.92
N ASP A 44 3.82 23.39 27.91
CA ASP A 44 3.64 24.22 29.10
C ASP A 44 2.22 24.16 29.69
N GLN A 45 1.27 23.63 28.91
CA GLN A 45 -0.10 23.42 29.30
C GLN A 45 -0.48 21.94 29.29
N THR A 46 -1.37 21.55 30.18
CA THR A 46 -1.91 20.19 30.18
C THR A 46 -2.75 19.94 28.96
N LEU A 47 -2.52 18.82 28.30
CA LEU A 47 -3.33 18.37 27.16
C LEU A 47 -4.60 17.70 27.65
N PHE A 48 -4.48 16.85 28.70
CA PHE A 48 -5.61 16.21 29.34
C PHE A 48 -5.24 15.77 30.76
N GLY A 49 -6.07 16.10 31.74
CA GLY A 49 -5.78 15.80 33.15
C GLY A 49 -4.46 16.43 33.59
N THR A 50 -3.49 15.60 33.95
CA THR A 50 -2.12 16.02 34.35
C THR A 50 -1.10 15.83 33.23
N PHE A 51 -1.50 15.31 32.07
CA PHE A 51 -0.57 14.98 31.00
C PHE A 51 -0.25 16.20 30.14
N THR A 52 1.03 16.41 29.88
CA THR A 52 1.57 17.50 29.06
C THR A 52 2.18 16.98 27.75
N LYS A 53 2.49 15.67 27.67
CA LYS A 53 3.06 15.04 26.50
C LYS A 53 2.00 14.30 25.68
N PRO A 54 2.04 14.39 24.34
CA PRO A 54 1.12 13.69 23.45
C PRO A 54 1.07 12.17 23.66
N TYR A 55 2.22 11.50 23.80
CA TYR A 55 2.23 10.05 24.02
C TYR A 55 1.51 9.68 25.32
N ASP A 56 1.82 10.36 26.43
CA ASP A 56 1.21 10.07 27.72
C ASP A 56 -0.30 10.32 27.68
N THR A 57 -0.70 11.40 27.02
CA THR A 57 -2.10 11.75 26.83
C THR A 57 -2.85 10.68 26.06
N LEU A 58 -2.31 10.21 24.93
CA LEU A 58 -2.92 9.17 24.10
C LEU A 58 -2.97 7.84 24.85
N ALA A 59 -1.85 7.44 25.48
CA ALA A 59 -1.79 6.21 26.25
C ALA A 59 -2.83 6.16 27.39
N ALA A 60 -3.08 7.32 28.04
CA ALA A 60 -4.10 7.42 29.07
C ALA A 60 -5.54 7.19 28.56
N THR A 61 -5.80 7.40 27.26
CA THR A 61 -7.11 7.09 26.65
C THR A 61 -7.28 5.62 26.34
N ARG A 62 -6.20 4.84 26.30
CA ARG A 62 -6.17 3.43 25.89
C ARG A 62 -6.90 3.21 24.56
N PRO A 63 -6.46 3.81 23.45
CA PRO A 63 -7.19 3.81 22.20
C PRO A 63 -7.19 2.43 21.53
N ILE A 64 -8.10 2.23 20.57
CA ILE A 64 -7.94 1.19 19.55
C ILE A 64 -7.07 1.81 18.47
N VAL A 65 -5.93 1.19 18.17
CA VAL A 65 -5.01 1.64 17.13
C VAL A 65 -5.29 0.88 15.85
N ILE A 66 -5.57 1.61 14.77
CA ILE A 66 -5.77 1.03 13.44
C ILE A 66 -4.60 1.46 12.55
N ILE A 67 -3.94 0.50 11.94
CA ILE A 67 -2.78 0.72 11.08
C ILE A 67 -3.15 0.29 9.66
N ASP A 68 -3.09 1.23 8.75
CA ASP A 68 -3.18 0.97 7.31
C ASP A 68 -1.76 0.75 6.75
N GLU A 69 -1.64 -0.20 5.80
CA GLU A 69 -0.36 -0.60 5.18
C GLU A 69 0.72 -1.01 6.21
N PRO A 70 0.45 -2.04 7.04
CA PRO A 70 1.28 -2.41 8.18
C PRO A 70 2.68 -2.91 7.78
N HIS A 71 2.90 -3.30 6.52
CA HIS A 71 4.21 -3.67 6.01
C HIS A 71 5.26 -2.54 6.13
N ARG A 72 4.79 -1.28 6.26
CA ARG A 72 5.64 -0.11 6.52
C ARG A 72 6.15 -0.01 7.95
N PHE A 73 5.62 -0.84 8.85
CA PHE A 73 5.92 -0.82 10.28
C PHE A 73 6.31 -2.22 10.79
N PRO A 74 7.41 -2.81 10.29
CA PRO A 74 7.89 -4.10 10.78
C PRO A 74 8.12 -4.07 12.29
N THR A 75 7.77 -5.17 12.97
CA THR A 75 7.88 -5.27 14.44
C THR A 75 9.30 -5.14 14.96
N ALA A 76 10.29 -5.47 14.14
CA ALA A 76 11.71 -5.31 14.47
C ALA A 76 12.21 -3.86 14.40
N GLN A 77 11.42 -2.94 13.84
CA GLN A 77 11.82 -1.55 13.70
C GLN A 77 11.41 -0.69 14.90
N LYS A 78 12.20 0.37 15.14
CA LYS A 78 11.93 1.36 16.18
C LYS A 78 10.54 2.01 16.07
N THR A 79 10.01 2.12 14.86
CA THR A 79 8.68 2.63 14.57
C THR A 79 7.60 1.84 15.30
N TRP A 80 7.78 0.51 15.40
CA TRP A 80 6.84 -0.34 16.12
C TRP A 80 6.78 0.00 17.61
N GLY A 81 7.93 0.27 18.24
CA GLY A 81 7.98 0.74 19.63
C GLY A 81 7.19 2.04 19.84
N ASN A 82 7.23 2.96 18.87
CA ASN A 82 6.45 4.19 18.94
C ASN A 82 4.94 3.94 18.83
N ILE A 83 4.52 2.93 18.06
CA ILE A 83 3.12 2.51 18.01
C ILE A 83 2.69 1.91 19.35
N GLN A 84 3.54 1.10 19.95
CA GLN A 84 3.26 0.54 21.30
C GLN A 84 3.14 1.61 22.38
N ASN A 85 3.91 2.70 22.27
CA ASN A 85 3.84 3.84 23.19
C ASN A 85 2.49 4.58 23.16
N LEU A 86 1.65 4.34 22.15
CA LEU A 86 0.27 4.85 22.12
C LEU A 86 -0.63 4.18 23.18
N GLY A 87 -0.17 3.12 23.84
CA GLY A 87 -0.92 2.43 24.89
C GLY A 87 -2.23 1.78 24.41
N GLY A 88 -2.29 1.39 23.15
CA GLY A 88 -3.51 0.82 22.54
C GLY A 88 -3.99 -0.45 23.25
N GLN A 89 -5.30 -0.57 23.46
CA GLN A 89 -5.93 -1.79 23.97
C GLN A 89 -5.86 -2.91 22.92
N PHE A 90 -6.06 -2.54 21.64
CA PHE A 90 -5.95 -3.40 20.48
C PHE A 90 -5.21 -2.65 19.38
N ILE A 91 -4.41 -3.40 18.63
CA ILE A 91 -3.75 -2.92 17.41
C ILE A 91 -4.29 -3.74 16.26
N ILE A 92 -5.11 -3.12 15.41
CA ILE A 92 -5.68 -3.74 14.22
C ILE A 92 -4.85 -3.30 13.02
N ARG A 93 -4.44 -4.26 12.20
CA ARG A 93 -3.60 -4.01 11.03
C ARG A 93 -4.35 -4.40 9.77
N TYR A 94 -4.51 -3.47 8.85
CA TYR A 94 -5.11 -3.67 7.55
C TYR A 94 -4.06 -3.47 6.46
N GLY A 95 -3.96 -4.37 5.51
CA GLY A 95 -3.06 -4.23 4.38
C GLY A 95 -3.25 -5.32 3.35
N ALA A 96 -2.83 -5.03 2.12
CA ALA A 96 -2.83 -5.99 1.03
C ALA A 96 -1.60 -6.91 1.07
N THR A 97 -0.52 -6.49 1.73
CA THR A 97 0.74 -7.23 1.83
C THR A 97 0.98 -7.64 3.28
N PHE A 98 1.12 -8.94 3.49
CA PHE A 98 1.44 -9.50 4.80
C PHE A 98 2.81 -10.15 4.73
N ASN A 99 3.64 -9.88 5.73
CA ASN A 99 4.90 -10.58 5.97
C ASN A 99 4.64 -11.72 6.95
N ASP A 100 5.48 -12.74 6.96
CA ASP A 100 5.33 -13.93 7.81
C ASP A 100 5.38 -13.64 9.32
N ASP A 101 5.78 -12.42 9.71
CA ASP A 101 5.92 -11.98 11.10
C ASP A 101 4.59 -11.55 11.76
N TYR A 102 3.46 -11.66 11.07
CA TYR A 102 2.19 -11.23 11.64
C TYR A 102 1.57 -12.31 12.52
N TYR A 103 1.60 -12.05 13.82
CA TYR A 103 0.86 -12.83 14.80
C TYR A 103 -0.65 -12.52 14.70
N ASN A 104 -1.46 -13.54 14.99
CA ASN A 104 -2.91 -13.41 15.07
C ASN A 104 -3.54 -12.89 13.75
N LEU A 105 -3.16 -13.48 12.62
CA LEU A 105 -3.85 -13.23 11.36
C LEU A 105 -5.29 -13.73 11.47
N ILE A 106 -6.25 -12.81 11.49
CA ILE A 106 -7.67 -13.12 11.67
C ILE A 106 -8.33 -13.42 10.33
N TYR A 107 -7.96 -12.66 9.31
CA TYR A 107 -8.53 -12.77 7.97
C TYR A 107 -7.49 -12.43 6.92
N GLN A 108 -7.46 -13.25 5.87
CA GLN A 108 -6.64 -13.03 4.69
C GLN A 108 -7.48 -13.24 3.45
N LEU A 109 -7.47 -12.28 2.53
CA LEU A 109 -8.03 -12.40 1.20
C LEU A 109 -6.88 -12.31 0.20
N THR A 110 -6.50 -13.45 -0.36
CA THR A 110 -5.46 -13.48 -1.40
C THR A 110 -6.02 -13.02 -2.74
N ALA A 111 -5.13 -12.69 -3.70
CA ALA A 111 -5.55 -12.37 -5.07
C ALA A 111 -6.30 -13.55 -5.71
N VAL A 112 -5.91 -14.79 -5.39
CA VAL A 112 -6.58 -16.01 -5.86
C VAL A 112 -7.97 -16.14 -5.25
N ASP A 113 -8.10 -15.92 -3.93
CA ASP A 113 -9.40 -15.97 -3.26
C ASP A 113 -10.34 -14.89 -3.80
N ALA A 114 -9.82 -13.68 -4.01
CA ALA A 114 -10.59 -12.57 -4.57
C ALA A 114 -11.07 -12.86 -6.00
N PHE A 115 -10.23 -13.52 -6.82
CA PHE A 115 -10.60 -13.96 -8.15
C PHE A 115 -11.67 -15.05 -8.13
N ASN A 116 -11.49 -16.08 -7.29
CA ASN A 116 -12.44 -17.18 -7.16
C ASN A 116 -13.80 -16.76 -6.58
N GLN A 117 -13.84 -15.64 -5.88
CA GLN A 117 -15.06 -15.06 -5.30
C GLN A 117 -15.67 -13.95 -6.17
N ASP A 118 -15.18 -13.75 -7.40
CA ASP A 118 -15.63 -12.71 -8.32
C ASP A 118 -15.55 -11.26 -7.75
N LEU A 119 -14.65 -11.04 -6.79
CA LEU A 119 -14.46 -9.73 -6.16
C LEU A 119 -13.55 -8.79 -6.96
N VAL A 120 -12.81 -9.32 -7.92
CA VAL A 120 -11.93 -8.57 -8.81
C VAL A 120 -12.31 -8.84 -10.26
N LYS A 121 -12.02 -7.89 -11.14
CA LYS A 121 -12.24 -8.07 -12.58
C LYS A 121 -11.38 -9.23 -13.08
N GLY A 122 -12.00 -10.13 -13.82
CA GLY A 122 -11.30 -11.20 -14.51
C GLY A 122 -10.28 -10.64 -15.51
N VAL A 123 -9.16 -11.31 -15.63
CA VAL A 123 -8.20 -11.06 -16.68
C VAL A 123 -8.62 -11.92 -17.87
N VAL A 124 -9.08 -11.30 -18.95
CA VAL A 124 -9.32 -11.98 -20.22
C VAL A 124 -8.03 -11.89 -21.03
N ALA A 125 -7.32 -13.00 -21.14
CA ALA A 125 -6.20 -13.11 -22.06
C ALA A 125 -6.75 -13.49 -23.44
N TYR A 126 -6.62 -12.61 -24.40
CA TYR A 126 -6.86 -12.95 -25.79
C TYR A 126 -5.59 -13.61 -26.33
N ILE A 127 -5.67 -14.90 -26.61
CA ILE A 127 -4.62 -15.62 -27.30
C ILE A 127 -5.07 -15.65 -28.78
N GLU A 128 -4.42 -14.87 -29.62
CA GLU A 128 -4.58 -15.04 -31.06
C GLU A 128 -3.82 -16.31 -31.46
N GLU A 129 -4.54 -17.36 -31.79
CA GLU A 129 -3.99 -18.52 -32.48
C GLU A 129 -3.84 -18.16 -33.97
N PHE A 130 -2.60 -18.00 -34.40
CA PHE A 130 -2.30 -17.83 -35.81
C PHE A 130 -2.44 -19.19 -36.50
N GLU A 131 -3.55 -19.43 -37.19
CA GLU A 131 -3.70 -20.57 -38.08
C GLU A 131 -2.67 -20.47 -39.22
N GLY A 132 -1.68 -21.34 -39.22
CA GLY A 132 -0.75 -21.50 -40.32
C GLY A 132 0.75 -21.44 -40.03
N ALA A 133 1.16 -21.15 -38.79
CA ALA A 133 2.58 -21.09 -38.48
C ALA A 133 2.95 -22.01 -37.32
N LYS A 134 3.17 -23.30 -37.62
CA LYS A 134 3.65 -24.29 -36.63
C LYS A 134 4.97 -23.91 -35.91
N ASP A 135 5.70 -22.91 -36.43
CA ASP A 135 7.01 -22.50 -35.94
C ASP A 135 7.09 -21.04 -35.52
N THR A 136 5.95 -20.38 -35.29
CA THR A 136 5.94 -18.97 -34.83
C THR A 136 5.53 -18.88 -33.36
N SER A 137 6.32 -18.17 -32.54
CA SER A 137 5.97 -17.84 -31.18
C SER A 137 6.20 -16.37 -30.91
N ILE A 138 5.28 -15.75 -30.15
CA ILE A 138 5.35 -14.36 -29.74
C ILE A 138 5.37 -14.33 -28.22
N LYS A 139 6.36 -13.66 -27.65
CA LYS A 139 6.51 -13.53 -26.21
C LYS A 139 6.72 -12.06 -25.84
N LEU A 140 5.90 -11.54 -24.93
CA LEU A 140 6.16 -10.24 -24.30
C LEU A 140 7.41 -10.37 -23.42
N VAL A 141 8.43 -9.54 -23.66
CA VAL A 141 9.70 -9.56 -22.95
C VAL A 141 9.75 -8.49 -21.89
N GLU A 142 9.29 -7.28 -22.23
CA GLU A 142 9.41 -6.12 -21.37
C GLU A 142 8.33 -5.09 -21.69
N ILE A 143 7.91 -4.32 -20.71
CA ILE A 143 7.11 -3.12 -20.86
C ILE A 143 7.91 -1.97 -20.27
N ASP A 144 8.36 -1.05 -21.12
CA ASP A 144 9.07 0.15 -20.68
C ASP A 144 8.09 1.31 -20.46
N THR A 145 7.94 1.67 -19.19
CA THR A 145 7.12 2.81 -18.74
C THR A 145 7.96 3.96 -18.21
N SER A 146 9.27 3.93 -18.40
CA SER A 146 10.20 4.95 -17.89
C SER A 146 9.94 6.33 -18.50
N ASN A 147 9.42 6.36 -19.71
CA ASN A 147 8.99 7.58 -20.38
C ASN A 147 7.48 7.62 -20.58
N LYS A 148 6.76 8.35 -19.70
CA LYS A 148 5.30 8.50 -19.75
C LYS A 148 4.73 8.99 -21.11
N LYS A 149 5.56 9.56 -21.99
CA LYS A 149 5.13 10.00 -23.34
C LYS A 149 5.36 8.94 -24.42
N LYS A 150 6.11 7.88 -24.11
CA LYS A 150 6.44 6.79 -25.01
C LYS A 150 6.46 5.48 -24.23
N GLU A 151 5.29 5.05 -23.74
CA GLU A 151 5.16 3.70 -23.18
C GLU A 151 5.31 2.69 -24.32
N GLU A 152 6.23 1.75 -24.14
CA GLU A 152 6.66 0.81 -25.16
C GLU A 152 6.58 -0.62 -24.64
N ALA A 153 6.05 -1.52 -25.46
CA ALA A 153 6.04 -2.96 -25.20
C ALA A 153 7.03 -3.66 -26.15
N ILE A 154 7.92 -4.47 -25.60
CA ILE A 154 8.93 -5.20 -26.36
C ILE A 154 8.52 -6.65 -26.45
N PHE A 155 8.28 -7.10 -27.67
CA PHE A 155 7.94 -8.50 -27.96
C PHE A 155 9.12 -9.21 -28.60
N GLN A 156 9.31 -10.45 -28.23
CA GLN A 156 10.19 -11.37 -28.93
C GLN A 156 9.34 -12.22 -29.86
N VAL A 157 9.58 -12.08 -31.15
CA VAL A 157 8.91 -12.88 -32.21
C VAL A 157 9.91 -13.89 -32.76
N LYS A 158 9.56 -15.18 -32.67
CA LYS A 158 10.36 -16.27 -33.23
C LYS A 158 9.58 -16.88 -34.37
N ARG A 159 10.21 -16.99 -35.55
CA ARG A 159 9.70 -17.73 -36.72
C ARG A 159 10.79 -18.71 -37.16
N GLY A 160 10.50 -19.99 -37.06
CA GLY A 160 11.46 -21.03 -37.34
C GLY A 160 12.76 -20.85 -36.57
N LYS A 161 13.87 -20.55 -37.25
CA LYS A 161 15.18 -20.32 -36.67
C LYS A 161 15.50 -18.83 -36.39
N VAL A 162 14.66 -17.91 -36.84
CA VAL A 162 14.88 -16.46 -36.70
C VAL A 162 14.15 -15.95 -35.46
N THR A 163 14.82 -15.11 -34.69
CA THR A 163 14.25 -14.46 -33.51
C THR A 163 14.55 -12.97 -33.57
N GLU A 164 13.51 -12.14 -33.48
CA GLU A 164 13.61 -10.69 -33.52
C GLU A 164 12.89 -10.05 -32.35
N LYS A 165 13.32 -8.84 -31.97
CA LYS A 165 12.62 -8.02 -31.01
C LYS A 165 11.81 -6.94 -31.72
N VAL A 166 10.55 -6.84 -31.37
CA VAL A 166 9.61 -5.89 -31.91
C VAL A 166 9.18 -4.93 -30.83
N HIS A 167 9.26 -3.67 -31.13
CA HIS A 167 8.92 -2.55 -30.24
C HIS A 167 7.59 -1.97 -30.69
N LEU A 168 6.60 -1.96 -29.80
CA LEU A 168 5.28 -1.41 -30.06
C LEU A 168 4.99 -0.28 -29.10
N LEU A 169 4.62 0.87 -29.63
CA LEU A 169 4.10 1.97 -28.84
C LEU A 169 2.64 1.72 -28.45
N LYS A 170 2.16 2.44 -27.48
CA LYS A 170 0.76 2.38 -27.02
C LYS A 170 -0.20 2.61 -28.21
N ASN A 171 -1.15 1.72 -28.38
CA ASN A 171 -2.13 1.66 -29.47
C ASN A 171 -1.58 1.22 -30.84
N GLU A 172 -0.34 0.78 -30.94
CA GLU A 172 0.15 0.08 -32.11
C GLU A 172 -0.22 -1.41 -32.08
N SER A 173 -0.42 -2.01 -33.24
CA SER A 173 -0.71 -3.43 -33.36
C SER A 173 0.46 -4.17 -33.98
N LEU A 174 0.70 -5.40 -33.58
CA LEU A 174 1.67 -6.30 -34.25
C LEU A 174 1.41 -6.48 -35.73
N SER A 175 0.15 -6.35 -36.19
CA SER A 175 -0.23 -6.43 -37.60
C SER A 175 0.18 -5.21 -38.43
N THR A 176 0.52 -4.08 -37.79
CA THR A 176 0.91 -2.85 -38.49
C THR A 176 2.40 -2.74 -38.72
N VAL A 177 3.18 -3.62 -38.11
CA VAL A 177 4.64 -3.64 -38.28
C VAL A 177 4.98 -4.54 -39.48
N ASP A 178 5.44 -3.92 -40.57
CA ASP A 178 5.91 -4.65 -41.74
C ASP A 178 7.15 -5.47 -41.41
N TYR A 179 6.96 -6.76 -41.25
CA TYR A 179 8.06 -7.68 -40.96
C TYR A 179 8.68 -8.15 -42.29
N ASN A 180 9.71 -7.50 -42.75
CA ASN A 180 10.62 -8.08 -43.75
C ASN A 180 11.44 -9.18 -43.07
N PHE A 181 10.82 -10.33 -42.87
CA PHE A 181 11.60 -11.53 -42.58
C PHE A 181 12.23 -11.96 -43.91
N GLY A 182 13.55 -11.74 -44.00
CA GLY A 182 14.30 -12.06 -45.19
C GLY A 182 13.96 -13.46 -45.74
N SER A 183 13.71 -13.48 -47.03
CA SER A 183 13.54 -14.63 -47.87
C SER A 183 14.73 -15.57 -47.79
#